data_70a28450a0acb62dcb74237c6813ff5a
#
_entry.id   70a28450a0acb62dcb74237c6813ff5a
#
_cell.length_a   1.000
_cell.length_b   1.000
_cell.length_c   1.000
_cell.angle_alpha   90.00
_cell.angle_beta   90.00
_cell.angle_gamma   90.00
#
_symmetry.space_group_name_H-M   'P 1'
#
loop_
_entity.id
_entity.type
_entity.pdbx_description
1 polymer ?
#
loop_
_entity_poly.entity_id
_entity_poly.type
_entity_poly.pdbx_seq_one_letter_code
_entity_poly.pdbx_strand_id
1 'polypeptide(L)'
;MSEIKRSKKRVKKTGEVFTPPSLVDEMLSKLPEDTWHPDKTFIDNSAGDGNIIIRIISWKVSKGSTIEQALSTTYAVEFMEDNVRRMKERILETVELLDTTISTIQEAKE
;
A
#
# COMPACT_ATOMS: atom_id res chain seq x y z
N MET A 1 8.05 10.34 -7.88
CA MET A 1 7.08 10.85 -7.66
C MET A 1 6.01 10.25 -7.99
N SER A 2 5.28 10.09 -7.61
CA SER A 2 4.26 9.22 -7.82
C SER A 2 2.89 9.76 -7.79
N GLU A 3 2.76 11.02 -7.57
CA GLU A 3 1.44 11.61 -7.55
C GLU A 3 0.82 11.68 -8.93
N ILE A 4 -0.34 11.07 -9.06
CA ILE A 4 -1.17 11.18 -10.24
C ILE A 4 -2.19 12.27 -9.97
N LYS A 5 -2.09 13.36 -10.70
CA LYS A 5 -3.07 14.44 -10.60
C LYS A 5 -4.28 14.11 -11.46
N ARG A 6 -5.44 14.11 -10.86
CA ARG A 6 -6.71 13.96 -11.57
C ARG A 6 -7.26 15.33 -11.91
N SER A 7 -7.98 15.43 -13.03
CA SER A 7 -8.64 16.68 -13.39
C SER A 7 -9.70 17.05 -12.34
N LYS A 8 -9.92 18.32 -12.13
CA LYS A 8 -10.98 18.79 -11.22
C LYS A 8 -12.35 18.24 -11.59
N LYS A 9 -12.62 18.08 -12.88
CA LYS A 9 -13.87 17.53 -13.38
C LYS A 9 -14.05 16.07 -12.94
N ARG A 10 -13.00 15.25 -13.02
CA ARG A 10 -13.05 13.85 -12.59
C ARG A 10 -13.27 13.75 -11.08
N VAL A 11 -12.53 14.51 -10.29
CA VAL A 11 -12.69 14.53 -8.83
C VAL A 11 -14.12 14.92 -8.45
N LYS A 12 -14.66 15.94 -9.06
CA LYS A 12 -16.03 16.39 -8.81
C LYS A 12 -17.07 15.33 -9.17
N LYS A 13 -16.87 14.61 -10.29
CA LYS A 13 -17.81 13.61 -10.78
C LYS A 13 -17.76 12.31 -9.99
N THR A 14 -16.56 11.84 -9.63
CA THR A 14 -16.35 10.52 -9.02
C THR A 14 -16.09 10.57 -7.53
N GLY A 15 -15.80 11.74 -6.97
CA GLY A 15 -15.39 11.88 -5.57
C GLY A 15 -13.98 11.36 -5.28
N GLU A 16 -13.16 11.13 -6.32
CA GLU A 16 -11.80 10.65 -6.14
C GLU A 16 -10.94 11.67 -5.40
N VAL A 17 -10.38 11.25 -4.27
CA VAL A 17 -9.39 12.02 -3.52
C VAL A 17 -8.27 11.07 -3.12
N PHE A 18 -7.03 11.43 -3.46
CA PHE A 18 -5.87 10.61 -3.14
C PHE A 18 -5.19 11.11 -1.86
N THR A 19 -5.06 10.21 -0.89
CA THR A 19 -4.45 10.52 0.40
C THR A 19 -2.92 10.56 0.25
N PRO A 20 -2.25 11.64 0.68
CA PRO A 20 -0.78 11.70 0.61
C PRO A 20 -0.10 10.62 1.44
N PRO A 21 1.05 10.06 0.99
CA PRO A 21 1.76 9.01 1.72
C PRO A 21 2.11 9.36 3.17
N SER A 22 2.50 10.59 3.44
CA SER A 22 2.85 11.04 4.80
C SER A 22 1.65 10.98 5.74
N LEU A 23 0.47 11.32 5.25
CA LEU A 23 -0.76 11.25 6.03
C LEU A 23 -1.16 9.79 6.27
N VAL A 24 -0.99 8.92 5.27
CA VAL A 24 -1.23 7.49 5.44
C VAL A 24 -0.34 6.92 6.54
N ASP A 25 0.95 7.21 6.50
CA ASP A 25 1.89 6.74 7.53
C ASP A 25 1.50 7.24 8.93
N GLU A 26 1.08 8.49 9.04
CA GLU A 26 0.59 9.04 10.31
C GLU A 26 -0.63 8.27 10.82
N MET A 27 -1.60 8.01 9.94
CA MET A 27 -2.79 7.24 10.29
C MET A 27 -2.44 5.82 10.75
N LEU A 28 -1.57 5.14 10.00
CA LEU A 28 -1.17 3.78 10.32
C LEU A 28 -0.37 3.68 11.62
N SER A 29 0.44 4.69 11.92
CA SER A 29 1.23 4.74 13.16
C SER A 29 0.38 4.77 14.43
N LYS A 30 -0.87 5.18 14.32
CA LYS A 30 -1.80 5.27 15.45
C LYS A 30 -2.57 3.98 15.73
N LEU A 31 -2.43 2.98 14.88
CA LEU A 31 -3.12 1.70 15.07
C LEU A 31 -2.45 0.91 16.19
N PRO A 32 -3.23 0.12 16.97
CA PRO A 32 -2.66 -0.74 17.99
C PRO A 32 -1.66 -1.73 17.39
N GLU A 33 -0.66 -2.11 18.16
CA GLU A 33 0.43 -2.98 17.70
C GLU A 33 -0.08 -4.35 17.22
N ASP A 34 -1.10 -4.90 17.87
CA ASP A 34 -1.68 -6.19 17.47
C ASP A 34 -2.39 -6.16 16.12
N THR A 35 -2.72 -4.96 15.60
CA THR A 35 -3.25 -4.77 14.25
C THR A 35 -2.29 -5.32 13.19
N TRP A 36 -1.00 -5.34 13.49
CA TRP A 36 0.04 -5.75 12.56
C TRP A 36 0.39 -7.24 12.63
N HIS A 37 -0.36 -8.02 13.40
CA HIS A 37 -0.18 -9.47 13.41
C HIS A 37 -0.41 -10.04 12.00
N PRO A 38 0.41 -11.02 11.54
CA PRO A 38 0.34 -11.51 10.15
C PRO A 38 -0.99 -12.05 9.68
N ASP A 39 -1.86 -12.46 10.59
CA ASP A 39 -3.20 -12.98 10.25
C ASP A 39 -4.29 -11.90 10.14
N LYS A 40 -3.97 -10.65 10.45
CA LYS A 40 -4.95 -9.57 10.37
C LYS A 40 -5.16 -9.11 8.94
N THR A 41 -6.41 -8.96 8.55
CA THR A 41 -6.83 -8.59 7.21
C THR A 41 -7.13 -7.09 7.14
N PHE A 42 -6.63 -6.45 6.09
CA PHE A 42 -6.95 -5.06 5.78
C PHE A 42 -7.73 -5.00 4.48
N ILE A 43 -8.70 -4.12 4.42
CA ILE A 43 -9.45 -3.86 3.19
C ILE A 43 -9.60 -2.36 2.98
N ASP A 44 -9.33 -1.90 1.75
CA ASP A 44 -9.59 -0.53 1.33
C ASP A 44 -10.67 -0.56 0.24
N ASN A 45 -11.85 -0.07 0.58
CA ASN A 45 -13.02 -0.07 -0.32
C ASN A 45 -12.95 0.98 -1.43
N SER A 46 -11.98 1.88 -1.36
CA SER A 46 -11.81 2.97 -2.33
C SER A 46 -10.31 3.16 -2.56
N ALA A 47 -9.66 2.12 -3.07
CA ALA A 47 -8.21 2.04 -3.11
C ALA A 47 -7.53 3.06 -4.03
N GLY A 48 -8.25 3.63 -5.00
CA GLY A 48 -7.67 4.56 -5.95
C GLY A 48 -6.49 3.96 -6.68
N ASP A 49 -5.39 4.68 -6.77
CA ASP A 49 -4.16 4.19 -7.38
C ASP A 49 -3.26 3.41 -6.41
N GLY A 50 -3.74 3.12 -5.23
CA GLY A 50 -3.05 2.28 -4.25
C GLY A 50 -2.21 3.00 -3.22
N ASN A 51 -2.38 4.30 -3.02
CA ASN A 51 -1.60 5.08 -2.05
C ASN A 51 -1.62 4.48 -0.64
N ILE A 52 -2.80 4.06 -0.19
CA ILE A 52 -2.95 3.44 1.13
C ILE A 52 -2.46 2.00 1.11
N ILE A 53 -2.82 1.25 0.08
CA ILE A 53 -2.49 -0.18 -0.06
C ILE A 53 -1.00 -0.44 -0.02
N ILE A 54 -0.20 0.32 -0.78
CA ILE A 54 1.26 0.12 -0.81
C ILE A 54 1.89 0.43 0.55
N ARG A 55 1.36 1.40 1.29
CA ARG A 55 1.87 1.71 2.63
C ARG A 55 1.49 0.63 3.63
N ILE A 56 0.28 0.08 3.55
CA ILE A 56 -0.15 -1.04 4.40
C ILE A 56 0.78 -2.25 4.19
N ILE A 57 1.06 -2.61 2.94
CA ILE A 57 1.97 -3.73 2.62
C ILE A 57 3.35 -3.47 3.23
N SER A 58 3.90 -2.27 3.03
CA SER A 58 5.21 -1.89 3.56
C SER A 58 5.23 -1.95 5.10
N TRP A 59 4.21 -1.44 5.76
CA TRP A 59 4.09 -1.49 7.23
C TRP A 59 3.99 -2.93 7.74
N LYS A 60 3.20 -3.78 7.09
CA LYS A 60 3.08 -5.20 7.47
C LYS A 60 4.43 -5.90 7.42
N VAL A 61 5.20 -5.69 6.37
CA VAL A 61 6.54 -6.29 6.23
C VAL A 61 7.48 -5.74 7.31
N SER A 62 7.46 -4.44 7.57
CA SER A 62 8.28 -3.83 8.62
C SER A 62 7.93 -4.33 10.02
N LYS A 63 6.70 -4.79 10.22
CA LYS A 63 6.22 -5.33 11.49
C LYS A 63 6.34 -6.85 11.62
N GLY A 64 6.97 -7.50 10.65
CA GLY A 64 7.32 -8.90 10.74
C GLY A 64 6.61 -9.86 9.79
N SER A 65 5.61 -9.39 9.02
CA SER A 65 5.00 -10.24 7.99
C SER A 65 5.97 -10.50 6.85
N THR A 66 5.86 -11.67 6.24
CA THR A 66 6.53 -11.90 4.95
C THR A 66 5.80 -11.10 3.88
N ILE A 67 6.45 -10.90 2.73
CA ILE A 67 5.81 -10.23 1.59
C ILE A 67 4.55 -11.00 1.19
N GLU A 68 4.63 -12.32 1.13
CA GLU A 68 3.48 -13.17 0.79
C GLU A 68 2.33 -13.00 1.77
N GLN A 69 2.60 -12.99 3.08
CA GLN A 69 1.58 -12.75 4.10
C GLN A 69 0.96 -11.36 3.94
N ALA A 70 1.77 -10.34 3.71
CA ALA A 70 1.29 -8.97 3.54
C ALA A 70 0.36 -8.85 2.33
N LEU A 71 0.71 -9.48 1.21
CA LEU A 71 -0.11 -9.47 0.01
C LEU A 71 -1.41 -10.24 0.19
N SER A 72 -1.36 -11.42 0.79
CA SER A 72 -2.53 -12.30 0.94
C SER A 72 -3.56 -11.79 1.95
N THR A 73 -3.18 -10.86 2.81
CA THR A 73 -4.06 -10.30 3.85
C THR A 73 -4.45 -8.84 3.60
N THR A 74 -4.11 -8.30 2.44
CA THR A 74 -4.46 -6.93 2.07
C THR A 74 -5.35 -6.95 0.83
N TYR A 75 -6.52 -6.34 0.94
CA TYR A 75 -7.52 -6.33 -0.13
C TYR A 75 -7.84 -4.91 -0.54
N ALA A 76 -8.08 -4.73 -1.82
CA ALA A 76 -8.42 -3.42 -2.38
C ALA A 76 -9.61 -3.54 -3.31
N VAL A 77 -10.50 -2.58 -3.25
CA VAL A 77 -11.63 -2.44 -4.18
C VAL A 77 -11.48 -1.12 -4.92
N GLU A 78 -11.50 -1.17 -6.23
CA GLU A 78 -11.40 0.01 -7.07
C GLU A 78 -12.14 -0.24 -8.40
N PHE A 79 -13.00 0.70 -8.81
CA PHE A 79 -13.84 0.56 -9.99
C PHE A 79 -13.27 1.21 -11.25
N MET A 80 -12.30 2.11 -11.12
CA MET A 80 -11.69 2.78 -12.26
C MET A 80 -10.53 1.96 -12.80
N GLU A 81 -10.63 1.49 -14.05
CA GLU A 81 -9.63 0.61 -14.66
C GLU A 81 -8.20 1.18 -14.66
N ASP A 82 -8.06 2.47 -14.94
CA ASP A 82 -6.75 3.11 -14.96
C ASP A 82 -6.11 3.14 -13.57
N ASN A 83 -6.93 3.33 -12.52
CA ASN A 83 -6.46 3.23 -11.14
C ASN A 83 -6.06 1.80 -10.78
N VAL A 84 -6.82 0.80 -11.20
CA VAL A 84 -6.49 -0.61 -10.97
C VAL A 84 -5.14 -0.96 -11.60
N ARG A 85 -4.93 -0.56 -12.85
CA ARG A 85 -3.64 -0.82 -13.53
C ARG A 85 -2.49 -0.12 -12.81
N ARG A 86 -2.67 1.14 -12.45
CA ARG A 86 -1.64 1.90 -11.74
C ARG A 86 -1.33 1.30 -10.37
N MET A 87 -2.36 0.89 -9.65
CA MET A 87 -2.19 0.24 -8.35
C MET A 87 -1.40 -1.06 -8.47
N LYS A 88 -1.70 -1.90 -9.47
CA LYS A 88 -0.96 -3.15 -9.71
C LYS A 88 0.52 -2.89 -10.00
N GLU A 89 0.83 -1.90 -10.83
CA GLU A 89 2.21 -1.51 -11.13
C GLU A 89 2.93 -1.07 -9.85
N ARG A 90 2.29 -0.26 -9.02
CA ARG A 90 2.87 0.27 -7.79
C ARG A 90 3.07 -0.83 -6.75
N ILE A 91 2.16 -1.79 -6.68
CA ILE A 91 2.33 -2.96 -5.78
C ILE A 91 3.56 -3.75 -6.22
N LEU A 92 3.72 -4.02 -7.52
CA LEU A 92 4.90 -4.74 -8.03
C LEU A 92 6.19 -3.99 -7.72
N GLU A 93 6.24 -2.68 -7.95
CA GLU A 93 7.41 -1.84 -7.63
C GLU A 93 7.73 -1.90 -6.13
N THR A 94 6.70 -1.85 -5.29
CA THR A 94 6.87 -1.91 -3.83
C THR A 94 7.42 -3.27 -3.39
N VAL A 95 6.89 -4.35 -3.94
CA VAL A 95 7.36 -5.71 -3.64
C VAL A 95 8.81 -5.89 -4.05
N GLU A 96 9.20 -5.42 -5.23
CA GLU A 96 10.59 -5.50 -5.69
C GLU A 96 11.53 -4.74 -4.75
N LEU A 97 11.13 -3.55 -4.32
CA LEU A 97 11.94 -2.75 -3.40
C LEU A 97 12.07 -3.42 -2.03
N LEU A 98 10.98 -3.97 -1.50
CA LEU A 98 11.00 -4.68 -0.21
C LEU A 98 11.86 -5.94 -0.28
N ASP A 99 11.76 -6.69 -1.36
CA ASP A 99 12.55 -7.90 -1.57
C ASP A 99 14.05 -7.59 -1.62
N THR A 100 14.43 -6.55 -2.35
CA THR A 100 15.81 -6.07 -2.42
C THR A 100 16.32 -5.66 -1.03
N THR A 101 15.52 -4.93 -0.27
CA THR A 101 15.88 -4.47 1.08
C THR A 101 16.10 -5.66 2.03
N ILE A 102 15.22 -6.65 2.01
CA ILE A 102 15.33 -7.86 2.84
C ILE A 102 16.63 -8.63 2.48
N SER A 103 16.89 -8.82 1.20
CA SER A 103 18.10 -9.51 0.72
C SER A 103 19.36 -8.80 1.19
N THR A 104 19.41 -7.48 1.11
CA THR A 104 20.55 -6.68 1.55
C THR A 104 20.77 -6.83 3.06
N ILE A 105 19.71 -6.83 3.86
CA ILE A 105 19.82 -7.03 5.31
C ILE A 105 20.35 -8.43 5.64
N GLN A 106 19.88 -9.45 4.94
CA GLN A 106 20.35 -10.82 5.13
C GLN A 106 21.84 -10.96 4.79
N GLU A 107 22.27 -10.39 3.68
CA GLU A 107 23.69 -10.37 3.29
C GLU A 107 24.56 -9.71 4.36
N ALA A 108 24.10 -8.61 4.93
CA ALA A 108 24.84 -7.90 5.97
C ALA A 108 24.99 -8.70 7.26
N LYS A 109 24.11 -9.67 7.52
CA LYS A 109 24.16 -10.53 8.70
C LYS A 109 25.06 -11.77 8.54
N GLU A 110 25.36 -12.10 7.31
CA GLU A 110 26.26 -13.21 6.99
C GLU A 110 27.73 -12.76 7.07
#